data_b47e84b8fc06a9661a8274e21099a1a7
#
_entry.id   b47e84b8fc06a9661a8274e21099a1a7
#
_cell.length_a   1.000
_cell.length_b   1.000
_cell.length_c   1.000
_cell.angle_alpha   90.00
_cell.angle_beta   90.00
_cell.angle_gamma   90.00
#
_symmetry.space_group_name_H-M   'P 1'
#
loop_
_entity.id
_entity.type
_entity.pdbx_description
1 polymer ?
#
loop_
_entity_poly.entity_id
_entity_poly.type
_entity_poly.pdbx_seq_one_letter_code
_entity_poly.pdbx_strand_id
1 'polypeptide(L)'
;ESDLVVVAPASANFISKIANGLADDLASTILLANNSSTFLFPAMNGNMLNNHFTKKNFKALKEAGYRVFDTNNGELACGDLGYGRMKEPEEIFKIIQDFLFNKREIFKGVNALVTAGPTQESIDPVRYISNYSSGKQGYAIAKQLANMGANVCLVSGPTSIMQPDNVKKFIKVKTADQMFEACSSNIPSDLFISVAAVADWKVKNYNKSKLKKSDSNISFKLSENKDILKFISTHNKRPKLVVGFAAETTSLKNNSLKKLSEKNCDWIIANDVSRDDIGFESDFNQVSIFYKNNSEENLPRMRKSSLANEIVNRIISQLN
;
A
#
# COMPACT_ATOMS: atom_id res chain seq x y z
N GLU A 1 5.91 -12.58 -4.47
CA GLU A 1 5.39 -11.42 -5.23
C GLU A 1 6.56 -10.77 -5.95
N SER A 2 6.43 -10.56 -7.26
CA SER A 2 7.43 -9.87 -8.08
C SER A 2 6.99 -8.43 -8.34
N ASP A 3 7.95 -7.49 -8.45
CA ASP A 3 7.68 -6.09 -8.81
C ASP A 3 7.46 -5.91 -10.31
N LEU A 4 8.00 -6.82 -11.10
CA LEU A 4 7.97 -6.84 -12.55
C LEU A 4 8.11 -8.28 -13.07
N VAL A 5 7.33 -8.65 -14.06
CA VAL A 5 7.54 -9.89 -14.84
C VAL A 5 8.09 -9.52 -16.22
N VAL A 6 9.15 -10.21 -16.63
CA VAL A 6 9.81 -9.98 -17.91
C VAL A 6 9.80 -11.26 -18.71
N VAL A 7 9.32 -11.18 -19.96
CA VAL A 7 9.36 -12.27 -20.94
C VAL A 7 10.32 -11.89 -22.05
N ALA A 8 11.50 -12.48 -22.05
CA ALA A 8 12.56 -12.24 -23.03
C ALA A 8 13.29 -13.57 -23.34
N PRO A 9 13.07 -14.16 -24.51
CA PRO A 9 12.21 -13.71 -25.62
C PRO A 9 10.72 -14.03 -25.44
N ALA A 10 9.85 -13.19 -26.00
CA ALA A 10 8.44 -13.48 -26.18
C ALA A 10 8.17 -13.95 -27.62
N SER A 11 8.04 -15.26 -27.83
CA SER A 11 7.75 -15.82 -29.15
C SER A 11 6.32 -15.51 -29.62
N ALA A 12 6.08 -15.56 -30.95
CA ALA A 12 4.73 -15.37 -31.50
C ALA A 12 3.70 -16.36 -30.91
N ASN A 13 4.11 -17.61 -30.66
CA ASN A 13 3.25 -18.62 -30.03
C ASN A 13 2.90 -18.20 -28.60
N PHE A 14 3.89 -17.82 -27.80
CA PHE A 14 3.67 -17.42 -26.41
C PHE A 14 2.79 -16.16 -26.31
N ILE A 15 3.03 -15.17 -27.16
CA ILE A 15 2.22 -13.95 -27.27
C ILE A 15 0.76 -14.31 -27.64
N SER A 16 0.57 -15.26 -28.57
CA SER A 16 -0.77 -15.72 -28.93
C SER A 16 -1.47 -16.41 -27.76
N LYS A 17 -0.77 -17.26 -27.00
CA LYS A 17 -1.34 -17.94 -25.82
C LYS A 17 -1.83 -16.92 -24.79
N ILE A 18 -0.96 -16.01 -24.35
CA ILE A 18 -1.33 -15.05 -23.31
C ILE A 18 -2.40 -14.06 -23.75
N ALA A 19 -2.41 -13.65 -25.03
CA ALA A 19 -3.43 -12.76 -25.58
C ALA A 19 -4.84 -13.40 -25.61
N ASN A 20 -4.90 -14.73 -25.62
CA ASN A 20 -6.15 -15.50 -25.61
C ASN A 20 -6.42 -16.18 -24.25
N GLY A 21 -5.66 -15.90 -23.21
CA GLY A 21 -5.85 -16.45 -21.87
C GLY A 21 -5.56 -17.94 -21.75
N LEU A 22 -4.71 -18.49 -22.62
CA LEU A 22 -4.32 -19.90 -22.57
C LEU A 22 -3.22 -20.09 -21.52
N ALA A 23 -3.42 -21.03 -20.60
CA ALA A 23 -2.53 -21.35 -19.48
C ALA A 23 -2.25 -22.87 -19.46
N ASP A 24 -1.60 -23.37 -20.51
CA ASP A 24 -1.29 -24.79 -20.73
C ASP A 24 0.15 -25.17 -20.30
N ASP A 25 0.92 -24.19 -19.84
CA ASP A 25 2.24 -24.38 -19.27
C ASP A 25 2.44 -23.46 -18.05
N LEU A 26 3.54 -23.69 -17.31
CA LEU A 26 3.83 -22.92 -16.08
C LEU A 26 3.97 -21.41 -16.34
N ALA A 27 4.64 -21.01 -17.43
CA ALA A 27 4.90 -19.61 -17.74
C ALA A 27 3.61 -18.87 -18.08
N SER A 28 2.75 -19.45 -18.92
CA SER A 28 1.45 -18.87 -19.28
C SER A 28 0.49 -18.86 -18.08
N THR A 29 0.53 -19.88 -17.22
CA THR A 29 -0.25 -19.91 -15.96
C THR A 29 0.19 -18.82 -14.99
N ILE A 30 1.50 -18.61 -14.82
CA ILE A 30 2.02 -17.52 -13.97
C ILE A 30 1.55 -16.16 -14.49
N LEU A 31 1.61 -15.92 -15.80
CA LEU A 31 1.18 -14.65 -16.39
C LEU A 31 -0.31 -14.40 -16.23
N LEU A 32 -1.14 -15.43 -16.38
CA LEU A 32 -2.59 -15.31 -16.18
C LEU A 32 -2.96 -14.99 -14.74
N ALA A 33 -2.17 -15.48 -13.77
CA ALA A 33 -2.35 -15.21 -12.34
C ALA A 33 -1.63 -13.96 -11.84
N ASN A 34 -0.84 -13.27 -12.70
CA ASN A 34 0.01 -12.17 -12.32
C ASN A 34 -0.75 -10.83 -12.30
N ASN A 35 -0.55 -10.06 -11.23
CA ASN A 35 -1.08 -8.70 -11.07
C ASN A 35 0.02 -7.61 -11.16
N SER A 36 1.29 -8.01 -11.39
CA SER A 36 2.41 -7.06 -11.51
C SER A 36 2.56 -6.60 -12.96
N SER A 37 3.25 -5.47 -13.15
CA SER A 37 3.61 -5.00 -14.50
C SER A 37 4.33 -6.11 -15.28
N THR A 38 3.95 -6.29 -16.54
CA THR A 38 4.56 -7.31 -17.40
C THR A 38 5.15 -6.68 -18.66
N PHE A 39 6.43 -6.96 -18.91
CA PHE A 39 7.18 -6.52 -20.09
C PHE A 39 7.40 -7.69 -21.04
N LEU A 40 7.04 -7.50 -22.30
CA LEU A 40 7.19 -8.50 -23.36
C LEU A 40 8.18 -7.98 -24.40
N PHE A 41 9.26 -8.73 -24.59
CA PHE A 41 10.28 -8.45 -25.62
C PHE A 41 10.14 -9.47 -26.75
N PRO A 42 9.44 -9.12 -27.83
CA PRO A 42 9.15 -10.05 -28.92
C PRO A 42 10.39 -10.50 -29.67
N ALA A 43 10.41 -11.77 -30.08
CA ALA A 43 11.39 -12.35 -30.99
C ALA A 43 10.69 -13.33 -31.94
N MET A 44 10.72 -13.05 -33.24
CA MET A 44 10.09 -13.87 -34.28
C MET A 44 10.58 -13.47 -35.66
N ASN A 45 10.29 -14.34 -36.65
CA ASN A 45 10.54 -14.01 -38.06
C ASN A 45 9.73 -12.77 -38.48
N GLY A 46 10.25 -11.95 -39.40
CA GLY A 46 9.63 -10.71 -39.88
C GLY A 46 8.23 -10.90 -40.49
N ASN A 47 7.99 -12.04 -41.16
CA ASN A 47 6.66 -12.37 -41.67
C ASN A 47 5.66 -12.65 -40.55
N MET A 48 6.11 -13.32 -39.49
CA MET A 48 5.30 -13.54 -38.29
C MET A 48 4.98 -12.22 -37.58
N LEU A 49 5.97 -11.34 -37.46
CA LEU A 49 5.80 -10.02 -36.86
C LEU A 49 4.76 -9.17 -37.59
N ASN A 50 4.77 -9.23 -38.94
CA ASN A 50 3.86 -8.47 -39.79
C ASN A 50 2.49 -9.12 -39.98
N ASN A 51 2.32 -10.35 -39.51
CA ASN A 51 1.06 -11.09 -39.65
C ASN A 51 -0.07 -10.38 -38.91
N HIS A 52 -1.26 -10.38 -39.52
CA HIS A 52 -2.47 -9.76 -38.96
C HIS A 52 -2.81 -10.27 -37.55
N PHE A 53 -2.71 -11.57 -37.32
CA PHE A 53 -3.02 -12.16 -36.00
C PHE A 53 -2.00 -11.74 -34.94
N THR A 54 -0.71 -11.65 -35.27
CA THR A 54 0.31 -11.16 -34.34
C THR A 54 0.05 -9.69 -33.95
N LYS A 55 -0.26 -8.84 -34.94
CA LYS A 55 -0.61 -7.43 -34.67
C LYS A 55 -1.88 -7.29 -33.82
N LYS A 56 -2.90 -8.11 -34.07
CA LYS A 56 -4.11 -8.17 -33.24
C LYS A 56 -3.77 -8.56 -31.81
N ASN A 57 -2.94 -9.58 -31.60
CA ASN A 57 -2.53 -10.03 -30.27
C ASN A 57 -1.72 -8.96 -29.53
N PHE A 58 -0.81 -8.25 -30.19
CA PHE A 58 -0.09 -7.12 -29.59
C PHE A 58 -1.04 -6.02 -29.13
N LYS A 59 -2.04 -5.69 -29.95
CA LYS A 59 -3.05 -4.70 -29.59
C LYS A 59 -3.83 -5.12 -28.34
N ALA A 60 -4.35 -6.35 -28.32
CA ALA A 60 -5.10 -6.90 -27.19
C ALA A 60 -4.28 -6.90 -25.90
N LEU A 61 -3.00 -7.28 -25.97
CA LEU A 61 -2.10 -7.27 -24.81
C LEU A 61 -1.81 -5.85 -24.31
N LYS A 62 -1.60 -4.89 -25.21
CA LYS A 62 -1.42 -3.47 -24.83
C LYS A 62 -2.66 -2.90 -24.15
N GLU A 63 -3.86 -3.22 -24.66
CA GLU A 63 -5.15 -2.83 -24.06
C GLU A 63 -5.38 -3.50 -22.68
N ALA A 64 -4.87 -4.72 -22.49
CA ALA A 64 -4.88 -5.43 -21.22
C ALA A 64 -3.78 -4.96 -20.23
N GLY A 65 -2.98 -3.92 -20.57
CA GLY A 65 -1.98 -3.34 -19.68
C GLY A 65 -0.58 -3.93 -19.76
N TYR A 66 -0.34 -4.88 -20.69
CA TYR A 66 1.01 -5.39 -20.93
C TYR A 66 1.85 -4.37 -21.71
N ARG A 67 3.13 -4.23 -21.38
CA ARG A 67 4.08 -3.44 -22.16
C ARG A 67 4.75 -4.33 -23.20
N VAL A 68 4.34 -4.19 -24.46
CA VAL A 68 4.92 -4.91 -25.61
C VAL A 68 5.90 -3.96 -26.28
N PHE A 69 7.19 -4.31 -26.25
CA PHE A 69 8.27 -3.53 -26.82
C PHE A 69 8.48 -3.85 -28.31
N ASP A 70 9.05 -2.91 -29.03
CA ASP A 70 9.37 -3.10 -30.44
C ASP A 70 10.62 -4.00 -30.59
N THR A 71 10.69 -4.71 -31.72
CA THR A 71 11.84 -5.54 -32.11
C THR A 71 12.94 -4.69 -32.77
N ASN A 72 14.19 -5.17 -32.66
CA ASN A 72 15.31 -4.59 -33.39
C ASN A 72 15.38 -5.13 -34.81
N ASN A 73 16.09 -4.39 -35.66
CA ASN A 73 16.47 -4.83 -37.03
C ASN A 73 17.82 -5.55 -36.94
N GLY A 74 18.00 -6.62 -37.70
CA GLY A 74 19.25 -7.38 -37.74
C GLY A 74 19.09 -8.77 -38.30
N GLU A 75 20.14 -9.58 -38.18
CA GLU A 75 20.12 -10.97 -38.57
C GLU A 75 19.23 -11.78 -37.63
N LEU A 76 18.32 -12.54 -38.21
CA LEU A 76 17.38 -13.42 -37.51
C LEU A 76 17.94 -14.84 -37.45
N ALA A 77 17.45 -15.65 -36.52
CA ALA A 77 17.87 -17.06 -36.37
C ALA A 77 17.63 -17.93 -37.62
N CYS A 78 16.81 -17.48 -38.56
CA CYS A 78 16.59 -18.13 -39.86
C CYS A 78 17.60 -17.64 -40.95
N GLY A 79 18.54 -16.75 -40.63
CA GLY A 79 19.50 -16.18 -41.58
C GLY A 79 18.99 -14.99 -42.38
N ASP A 80 17.72 -14.60 -42.23
CA ASP A 80 17.16 -13.41 -42.89
C ASP A 80 17.61 -12.13 -42.19
N LEU A 81 17.77 -11.06 -42.92
CA LEU A 81 17.97 -9.71 -42.38
C LEU A 81 16.61 -8.97 -42.34
N GLY A 82 16.27 -8.44 -41.18
CA GLY A 82 15.01 -7.71 -41.04
C GLY A 82 14.58 -7.43 -39.60
N TYR A 83 13.38 -6.87 -39.45
CA TYR A 83 12.75 -6.67 -38.14
C TYR A 83 12.26 -8.00 -37.57
N GLY A 84 12.34 -8.15 -36.25
CA GLY A 84 11.89 -9.35 -35.53
C GLY A 84 12.91 -9.87 -34.53
N ARG A 85 14.12 -9.32 -34.53
CA ARG A 85 15.14 -9.62 -33.54
C ARG A 85 14.77 -8.99 -32.18
N MET A 86 14.92 -9.76 -31.10
CA MET A 86 14.73 -9.25 -29.75
C MET A 86 15.69 -8.08 -29.48
N LYS A 87 15.29 -7.14 -28.64
CA LYS A 87 16.21 -6.11 -28.13
C LYS A 87 17.43 -6.74 -27.47
N GLU A 88 18.56 -6.05 -27.56
CA GLU A 88 19.80 -6.52 -26.93
C GLU A 88 19.65 -6.54 -25.41
N PRO A 89 20.36 -7.45 -24.71
CA PRO A 89 20.28 -7.56 -23.24
C PRO A 89 20.55 -6.24 -22.53
N GLU A 90 21.45 -5.40 -23.03
CA GLU A 90 21.79 -4.10 -22.46
C GLU A 90 20.63 -3.10 -22.59
N GLU A 91 19.91 -3.13 -23.70
CA GLU A 91 18.71 -2.30 -23.92
C GLU A 91 17.58 -2.74 -22.98
N ILE A 92 17.37 -4.07 -22.86
CA ILE A 92 16.37 -4.65 -21.96
C ILE A 92 16.70 -4.27 -20.51
N PHE A 93 17.95 -4.41 -20.10
CA PHE A 93 18.42 -4.05 -18.76
C PHE A 93 18.14 -2.57 -18.46
N LYS A 94 18.49 -1.68 -19.40
CA LYS A 94 18.23 -0.23 -19.26
C LYS A 94 16.74 0.07 -19.12
N ILE A 95 15.89 -0.53 -19.95
CA ILE A 95 14.42 -0.36 -19.88
C ILE A 95 13.88 -0.81 -18.52
N ILE A 96 14.34 -1.94 -18.01
CA ILE A 96 13.95 -2.46 -16.69
C ILE A 96 14.44 -1.51 -15.58
N GLN A 97 15.69 -1.08 -15.68
CA GLN A 97 16.30 -0.17 -14.74
C GLN A 97 15.54 1.16 -14.67
N ASP A 98 15.29 1.79 -15.83
CA ASP A 98 14.54 3.05 -15.93
C ASP A 98 13.13 2.90 -15.34
N PHE A 99 12.46 1.78 -15.61
CA PHE A 99 11.13 1.51 -15.03
C PHE A 99 11.17 1.39 -13.51
N LEU A 100 12.12 0.64 -12.97
CA LEU A 100 12.26 0.43 -11.54
C LEU A 100 12.76 1.68 -10.80
N PHE A 101 13.66 2.45 -11.42
CA PHE A 101 14.16 3.72 -10.86
C PHE A 101 13.11 4.81 -10.90
N ASN A 102 12.41 5.01 -12.00
CA ASN A 102 11.32 5.99 -12.09
C ASN A 102 10.21 5.69 -11.08
N LYS A 103 9.91 4.41 -10.84
CA LYS A 103 8.97 4.00 -9.79
C LYS A 103 9.51 4.31 -8.39
N ARG A 104 10.84 4.28 -8.18
CA ARG A 104 11.50 4.59 -6.90
C ARG A 104 11.64 6.09 -6.61
N GLU A 105 11.44 6.96 -7.58
CA GLU A 105 11.64 8.41 -7.42
C GLU A 105 10.34 9.25 -7.49
N ILE A 106 9.18 8.62 -7.66
CA ILE A 106 7.88 9.33 -7.79
C ILE A 106 7.62 10.25 -6.59
N PHE A 107 8.01 9.84 -5.39
CA PHE A 107 7.87 10.62 -4.17
C PHE A 107 9.18 11.25 -3.68
N LYS A 108 10.16 11.43 -4.57
CA LYS A 108 11.42 12.09 -4.20
C LYS A 108 11.17 13.49 -3.63
N GLY A 109 11.66 13.72 -2.42
CA GLY A 109 11.47 14.98 -1.71
C GLY A 109 10.18 15.09 -0.92
N VAL A 110 9.23 14.14 -1.07
CA VAL A 110 8.00 14.11 -0.27
C VAL A 110 8.28 13.57 1.13
N ASN A 111 7.89 14.32 2.15
CA ASN A 111 7.97 13.90 3.54
C ASN A 111 6.62 13.31 3.97
N ALA A 112 6.62 12.02 4.30
CA ALA A 112 5.42 11.30 4.71
C ALA A 112 5.50 10.88 6.18
N LEU A 113 4.49 11.23 6.97
CA LEU A 113 4.29 10.78 8.34
C LEU A 113 3.23 9.69 8.34
N VAL A 114 3.58 8.49 8.83
CA VAL A 114 2.68 7.35 8.89
C VAL A 114 2.62 6.82 10.32
N THR A 115 1.41 6.57 10.83
CA THR A 115 1.24 5.88 12.11
C THR A 115 0.82 4.43 11.91
N ALA A 116 1.27 3.51 12.78
CA ALA A 116 0.96 2.09 12.69
C ALA A 116 0.88 1.42 14.06
N GLY A 117 0.30 0.22 14.07
CA GLY A 117 0.18 -0.58 15.30
C GLY A 117 -0.86 -0.05 16.28
N PRO A 118 -1.09 -0.76 17.39
CA PRO A 118 -1.95 -0.31 18.48
C PRO A 118 -1.20 0.62 19.45
N THR A 119 -1.94 1.36 20.27
CA THR A 119 -1.39 1.92 21.51
C THR A 119 -1.78 1.05 22.72
N GLN A 120 -1.00 1.12 23.78
CA GLN A 120 -1.21 0.38 25.02
C GLN A 120 -1.28 1.36 26.19
N GLU A 121 -2.47 1.51 26.76
CA GLU A 121 -2.72 2.42 27.86
C GLU A 121 -2.65 1.65 29.19
N SER A 122 -1.57 1.85 29.92
CA SER A 122 -1.27 1.06 31.12
C SER A 122 -2.30 1.30 32.25
N ILE A 123 -2.81 0.21 32.82
CA ILE A 123 -3.63 0.20 34.04
C ILE A 123 -2.72 0.11 35.25
N ASP A 124 -1.75 -0.80 35.20
CA ASP A 124 -0.73 -1.04 36.20
C ASP A 124 0.57 -1.53 35.48
N PRO A 125 1.66 -1.87 36.17
CA PRO A 125 2.88 -2.35 35.52
C PRO A 125 2.72 -3.64 34.68
N VAL A 126 1.60 -4.35 34.82
CA VAL A 126 1.38 -5.67 34.21
C VAL A 126 0.25 -5.64 33.17
N ARG A 127 -0.75 -4.78 33.34
CA ARG A 127 -1.98 -4.76 32.51
C ARG A 127 -2.16 -3.43 31.79
N TYR A 128 -2.74 -3.50 30.59
CA TYR A 128 -3.04 -2.35 29.76
C TYR A 128 -4.34 -2.55 28.96
N ILE A 129 -4.91 -1.46 28.49
CA ILE A 129 -5.98 -1.41 27.49
C ILE A 129 -5.34 -1.21 26.13
N SER A 130 -5.78 -1.93 25.13
CA SER A 130 -5.27 -1.83 23.75
C SER A 130 -6.32 -2.27 22.74
N ASN A 131 -6.11 -1.91 21.50
CA ASN A 131 -6.90 -2.37 20.36
C ASN A 131 -6.25 -3.59 19.68
N TYR A 132 -7.08 -4.42 19.04
CA TYR A 132 -6.60 -5.54 18.21
C TYR A 132 -6.00 -5.01 16.90
N SER A 133 -4.72 -4.68 16.89
CA SER A 133 -4.04 -4.24 15.67
C SER A 133 -2.68 -4.88 15.54
N SER A 134 -2.45 -5.56 14.43
CA SER A 134 -1.14 -6.13 14.10
C SER A 134 -0.15 -5.10 13.52
N GLY A 135 -0.63 -3.93 13.09
CA GLY A 135 0.20 -2.92 12.40
C GLY A 135 0.48 -3.19 10.92
N LYS A 136 0.15 -4.38 10.39
CA LYS A 136 0.50 -4.84 9.03
C LYS A 136 0.18 -3.83 7.93
N GLN A 137 -1.01 -3.19 7.97
CA GLN A 137 -1.43 -2.23 6.93
C GLN A 137 -0.58 -0.97 6.93
N GLY A 138 -0.31 -0.37 8.09
CA GLY A 138 0.52 0.83 8.21
C GLY A 138 1.98 0.59 7.80
N TYR A 139 2.53 -0.57 8.17
CA TYR A 139 3.88 -0.98 7.75
C TYR A 139 3.96 -1.21 6.23
N ALA A 140 2.95 -1.84 5.62
CA ALA A 140 2.91 -2.04 4.18
C ALA A 140 2.84 -0.71 3.41
N ILE A 141 2.04 0.26 3.88
CA ILE A 141 1.94 1.60 3.28
C ILE A 141 3.27 2.35 3.44
N ALA A 142 3.86 2.35 4.65
CA ALA A 142 5.14 3.00 4.91
C ALA A 142 6.26 2.44 4.02
N LYS A 143 6.34 1.11 3.90
CA LYS A 143 7.28 0.42 3.01
C LYS A 143 7.09 0.82 1.55
N GLN A 144 5.85 0.86 1.07
CA GLN A 144 5.55 1.20 -0.33
C GLN A 144 5.90 2.65 -0.65
N LEU A 145 5.55 3.62 0.22
CA LEU A 145 5.94 5.01 0.07
C LEU A 145 7.47 5.18 0.04
N ALA A 146 8.18 4.51 0.95
CA ALA A 146 9.64 4.54 1.00
C ALA A 146 10.28 3.92 -0.26
N ASN A 147 9.72 2.81 -0.76
CA ASN A 147 10.17 2.19 -2.01
C ASN A 147 9.96 3.10 -3.24
N MET A 148 9.03 4.03 -3.16
CA MET A 148 8.76 5.04 -4.21
C MET A 148 9.48 6.37 -3.96
N GLY A 149 10.44 6.42 -3.02
CA GLY A 149 11.35 7.55 -2.81
C GLY A 149 10.91 8.58 -1.77
N ALA A 150 9.80 8.35 -1.05
CA ALA A 150 9.38 9.25 0.01
C ALA A 150 10.32 9.19 1.23
N ASN A 151 10.51 10.33 1.88
CA ASN A 151 11.13 10.42 3.19
C ASN A 151 10.11 10.02 4.27
N VAL A 152 9.99 8.73 4.56
CA VAL A 152 8.97 8.23 5.48
C VAL A 152 9.45 8.31 6.93
N CYS A 153 8.64 8.95 7.79
CA CYS A 153 8.68 8.83 9.25
C CYS A 153 7.55 7.88 9.68
N LEU A 154 7.91 6.68 10.16
CA LEU A 154 6.95 5.70 10.68
C LEU A 154 6.94 5.77 12.20
N VAL A 155 5.80 6.15 12.78
CA VAL A 155 5.54 6.13 14.24
C VAL A 155 4.72 4.88 14.55
N SER A 156 5.29 3.95 15.29
CA SER A 156 4.64 2.66 15.54
C SER A 156 4.43 2.38 17.03
N GLY A 157 3.20 2.02 17.36
CA GLY A 157 2.90 1.30 18.60
C GLY A 157 3.51 -0.11 18.61
N PRO A 158 3.34 -0.87 19.69
CA PRO A 158 3.94 -2.19 19.83
C PRO A 158 3.43 -3.18 18.77
N THR A 159 4.34 -3.76 18.00
CA THR A 159 4.08 -4.82 17.02
C THR A 159 5.25 -5.80 16.99
N SER A 160 5.00 -7.01 16.47
CA SER A 160 6.04 -8.01 16.18
C SER A 160 6.69 -7.85 14.79
N ILE A 161 6.25 -6.85 14.01
CA ILE A 161 6.75 -6.64 12.64
C ILE A 161 8.09 -5.93 12.70
N MET A 162 9.04 -6.43 11.91
CA MET A 162 10.35 -5.79 11.76
C MET A 162 10.20 -4.44 11.05
N GLN A 163 11.05 -3.49 11.43
CA GLN A 163 11.13 -2.20 10.76
C GLN A 163 11.40 -2.40 9.26
N PRO A 164 10.67 -1.71 8.37
CA PRO A 164 10.97 -1.71 6.95
C PRO A 164 12.33 -1.04 6.65
N ASP A 165 13.14 -1.66 5.81
CA ASP A 165 14.55 -1.26 5.57
C ASP A 165 14.70 0.16 5.00
N ASN A 166 13.76 0.60 4.16
CA ASN A 166 13.86 1.87 3.43
C ASN A 166 13.20 3.06 4.14
N VAL A 167 12.71 2.89 5.39
CA VAL A 167 12.08 3.96 6.15
C VAL A 167 13.14 4.86 6.74
N LYS A 168 13.09 6.18 6.43
CA LYS A 168 14.09 7.16 6.85
C LYS A 168 14.15 7.37 8.37
N LYS A 169 13.00 7.33 9.03
CA LYS A 169 12.86 7.51 10.47
C LYS A 169 11.84 6.52 11.03
N PHE A 170 12.21 5.81 12.08
CA PHE A 170 11.34 4.90 12.78
C PHE A 170 11.28 5.24 14.26
N ILE A 171 10.07 5.52 14.77
CA ILE A 171 9.85 5.91 16.16
C ILE A 171 8.93 4.89 16.81
N LYS A 172 9.48 4.16 17.80
CA LYS A 172 8.68 3.25 18.62
C LYS A 172 8.03 4.03 19.75
N VAL A 173 6.75 3.85 19.92
CA VAL A 173 5.95 4.44 21.01
C VAL A 173 5.12 3.35 21.67
N LYS A 174 4.62 3.62 22.86
CA LYS A 174 3.76 2.67 23.58
C LYS A 174 2.36 3.21 23.78
N THR A 175 2.22 4.46 24.15
CA THR A 175 0.94 5.09 24.51
C THR A 175 0.45 6.08 23.45
N ALA A 176 -0.83 6.43 23.50
CA ALA A 176 -1.42 7.46 22.65
C ALA A 176 -0.75 8.84 22.85
N ASP A 177 -0.41 9.19 24.09
CA ASP A 177 0.32 10.45 24.37
C ASP A 177 1.69 10.46 23.69
N GLN A 178 2.47 9.36 23.79
CA GLN A 178 3.76 9.25 23.09
C GLN A 178 3.62 9.31 21.57
N MET A 179 2.58 8.67 21.01
CA MET A 179 2.30 8.73 19.57
C MET A 179 1.91 10.15 19.15
N PHE A 180 1.11 10.86 19.94
CA PHE A 180 0.76 12.25 19.70
C PHE A 180 1.99 13.14 19.69
N GLU A 181 2.87 13.03 20.68
CA GLU A 181 4.12 13.82 20.77
C GLU A 181 5.05 13.52 19.58
N ALA A 182 5.21 12.23 19.23
CA ALA A 182 6.02 11.84 18.10
C ALA A 182 5.47 12.40 16.79
N CYS A 183 4.14 12.37 16.58
CA CYS A 183 3.52 12.94 15.39
C CYS A 183 3.64 14.46 15.36
N SER A 184 3.36 15.14 16.48
CA SER A 184 3.45 16.61 16.59
C SER A 184 4.85 17.15 16.30
N SER A 185 5.88 16.41 16.73
CA SER A 185 7.29 16.79 16.53
C SER A 185 7.80 16.52 15.11
N ASN A 186 7.01 15.82 14.25
CA ASN A 186 7.38 15.48 12.87
C ASN A 186 6.50 16.17 11.82
N ILE A 187 5.82 17.25 12.18
CA ILE A 187 5.22 18.20 11.25
C ILE A 187 6.10 19.46 11.18
N PRO A 188 6.23 20.12 10.00
CA PRO A 188 5.46 19.87 8.78
C PRO A 188 5.86 18.59 8.04
N SER A 189 4.88 17.93 7.41
CA SER A 189 5.05 16.87 6.44
C SER A 189 4.14 17.16 5.22
N ASP A 190 4.42 16.56 4.07
CA ASP A 190 3.58 16.72 2.88
C ASP A 190 2.36 15.79 2.93
N LEU A 191 2.52 14.63 3.56
CA LEU A 191 1.53 13.57 3.64
C LEU A 191 1.43 13.06 5.09
N PHE A 192 0.21 12.91 5.59
CA PHE A 192 -0.05 12.21 6.85
C PHE A 192 -1.04 11.06 6.63
N ILE A 193 -0.66 9.86 7.04
CA ILE A 193 -1.54 8.67 6.98
C ILE A 193 -1.69 8.08 8.37
N SER A 194 -2.88 8.22 8.93
CA SER A 194 -3.23 7.74 10.26
C SER A 194 -3.82 6.33 10.17
N VAL A 195 -2.97 5.31 10.33
CA VAL A 195 -3.36 3.88 10.25
C VAL A 195 -3.35 3.20 11.63
N ALA A 196 -2.67 3.81 12.61
CA ALA A 196 -2.59 3.27 13.96
C ALA A 196 -3.98 3.11 14.59
N ALA A 197 -4.17 2.03 15.32
CA ALA A 197 -5.32 1.80 16.17
C ALA A 197 -5.05 2.43 17.56
N VAL A 198 -5.19 3.74 17.62
CA VAL A 198 -5.01 4.51 18.86
C VAL A 198 -6.19 4.24 19.79
N ALA A 199 -5.92 3.95 21.06
CA ALA A 199 -6.98 3.79 22.07
C ALA A 199 -7.66 5.15 22.31
N ASP A 200 -8.97 5.20 22.23
CA ASP A 200 -9.75 6.43 22.51
C ASP A 200 -9.68 6.83 23.99
N TRP A 201 -9.48 5.85 24.86
CA TRP A 201 -9.55 5.98 26.30
C TRP A 201 -8.29 5.49 27.01
N LYS A 202 -7.88 6.17 28.08
CA LYS A 202 -6.85 5.75 29.03
C LYS A 202 -7.37 5.78 30.45
N VAL A 203 -6.75 5.00 31.34
CA VAL A 203 -7.07 5.03 32.75
C VAL A 203 -6.59 6.35 33.36
N LYS A 204 -7.50 7.09 34.02
CA LYS A 204 -7.20 8.39 34.59
C LYS A 204 -6.11 8.33 35.68
N ASN A 205 -6.10 7.26 36.46
CA ASN A 205 -5.16 7.07 37.57
C ASN A 205 -4.39 5.75 37.35
N TYR A 206 -3.15 5.87 36.87
CA TYR A 206 -2.23 4.74 36.76
C TYR A 206 -1.80 4.23 38.12
N ASN A 207 -1.88 2.91 38.36
CA ASN A 207 -1.39 2.28 39.56
C ASN A 207 0.08 1.89 39.43
N LYS A 208 0.93 2.45 40.32
CA LYS A 208 2.39 2.16 40.32
C LYS A 208 2.72 0.73 40.72
N SER A 209 1.78 0.03 41.40
CA SER A 209 1.90 -1.35 41.83
C SER A 209 0.86 -2.24 41.15
N LYS A 210 1.19 -3.53 40.92
CA LYS A 210 0.25 -4.50 40.39
C LYS A 210 -0.99 -4.59 41.28
N LEU A 211 -2.17 -4.37 40.71
CA LEU A 211 -3.44 -4.54 41.39
C LEU A 211 -3.61 -6.00 41.82
N LYS A 212 -3.79 -6.22 43.10
CA LYS A 212 -4.06 -7.57 43.66
C LYS A 212 -5.53 -7.93 43.45
N LYS A 213 -5.82 -9.22 43.27
CA LYS A 213 -7.16 -9.73 43.21
C LYS A 213 -7.79 -9.53 44.62
N SER A 214 -8.86 -8.78 44.69
CA SER A 214 -9.69 -8.61 45.87
C SER A 214 -11.06 -9.22 45.61
N ASP A 215 -11.84 -9.51 46.66
CA ASP A 215 -13.20 -10.07 46.53
C ASP A 215 -14.23 -9.06 46.02
N SER A 216 -13.80 -7.81 45.75
CA SER A 216 -14.65 -6.74 45.26
C SER A 216 -14.40 -6.48 43.76
N ASN A 217 -15.43 -6.02 43.08
CA ASN A 217 -15.36 -5.55 41.69
C ASN A 217 -14.39 -4.35 41.60
N ILE A 218 -13.51 -4.37 40.58
CA ILE A 218 -12.63 -3.27 40.30
C ILE A 218 -13.26 -2.41 39.18
N SER A 219 -13.43 -1.11 39.43
CA SER A 219 -13.87 -0.14 38.44
C SER A 219 -12.75 0.85 38.11
N PHE A 220 -12.64 1.24 36.84
CA PHE A 220 -11.67 2.23 36.39
C PHE A 220 -12.38 3.47 35.88
N LYS A 221 -11.91 4.64 36.28
CA LYS A 221 -12.30 5.90 35.64
C LYS A 221 -11.42 6.09 34.41
N LEU A 222 -12.04 6.25 33.25
CA LEU A 222 -11.37 6.50 32.01
C LEU A 222 -11.37 8.00 31.68
N SER A 223 -10.38 8.44 30.93
CA SER A 223 -10.31 9.77 30.31
C SER A 223 -9.96 9.61 28.84
N GLU A 224 -10.42 10.54 28.02
CA GLU A 224 -10.14 10.53 26.59
C GLU A 224 -8.65 10.79 26.30
N ASN A 225 -8.15 10.12 25.27
CA ASN A 225 -6.85 10.41 24.67
C ASN A 225 -6.95 11.58 23.68
N LYS A 226 -5.81 12.18 23.37
CA LYS A 226 -5.73 13.22 22.34
C LYS A 226 -5.99 12.63 20.95
N ASP A 227 -6.81 13.30 20.17
CA ASP A 227 -7.11 12.91 18.79
C ASP A 227 -6.01 13.38 17.84
N ILE A 228 -5.10 12.47 17.49
CA ILE A 228 -3.94 12.74 16.62
C ILE A 228 -4.38 13.18 15.23
N LEU A 229 -5.37 12.49 14.65
CA LEU A 229 -5.85 12.76 13.31
C LEU A 229 -6.47 14.16 13.23
N LYS A 230 -7.36 14.50 14.15
CA LYS A 230 -7.98 15.81 14.22
C LYS A 230 -6.95 16.91 14.47
N PHE A 231 -6.00 16.69 15.38
CA PHE A 231 -4.94 17.66 15.67
C PHE A 231 -4.12 17.99 14.43
N ILE A 232 -3.63 16.98 13.69
CA ILE A 232 -2.79 17.21 12.51
C ILE A 232 -3.59 17.82 11.37
N SER A 233 -4.81 17.37 11.13
CA SER A 233 -5.67 17.86 10.04
C SER A 233 -6.15 19.30 10.21
N THR A 234 -6.16 19.82 11.45
CA THR A 234 -6.55 21.20 11.75
C THR A 234 -5.37 22.09 12.13
N HIS A 235 -4.15 21.54 12.14
CA HIS A 235 -2.95 22.28 12.51
C HIS A 235 -2.58 23.36 11.46
N ASN A 236 -1.96 24.48 11.87
CA ASN A 236 -1.54 25.54 10.96
C ASN A 236 -0.48 25.10 9.94
N LYS A 237 0.28 24.04 10.24
CA LYS A 237 1.24 23.35 9.35
C LYS A 237 0.67 22.02 8.85
N ARG A 238 -0.64 21.99 8.57
CA ARG A 238 -1.32 20.80 8.08
C ARG A 238 -0.65 20.22 6.83
N PRO A 239 -0.47 18.90 6.71
CA PRO A 239 -0.03 18.25 5.48
C PRO A 239 -0.94 18.57 4.29
N LYS A 240 -0.37 18.55 3.07
CA LYS A 240 -1.14 18.74 1.83
C LYS A 240 -2.23 17.68 1.68
N LEU A 241 -1.94 16.44 2.10
CA LEU A 241 -2.88 15.33 2.08
C LEU A 241 -2.91 14.64 3.45
N VAL A 242 -4.12 14.51 4.01
CA VAL A 242 -4.39 13.84 5.29
C VAL A 242 -5.36 12.68 5.05
N VAL A 243 -4.88 11.47 5.30
CA VAL A 243 -5.62 10.22 5.15
C VAL A 243 -5.83 9.57 6.52
N GLY A 244 -7.09 9.35 6.89
CA GLY A 244 -7.46 8.61 8.09
C GLY A 244 -7.93 7.20 7.77
N PHE A 245 -7.75 6.29 8.72
CA PHE A 245 -8.36 4.95 8.67
C PHE A 245 -9.51 4.85 9.66
N ALA A 246 -10.52 4.07 9.29
CA ALA A 246 -11.66 3.75 10.14
C ALA A 246 -11.94 2.26 10.10
N ALA A 247 -12.06 1.65 11.28
CA ALA A 247 -12.50 0.28 11.47
C ALA A 247 -13.92 0.34 12.05
N GLU A 248 -14.90 -0.10 11.28
CA GLU A 248 -16.31 0.01 11.64
C GLU A 248 -16.94 -1.38 11.70
N THR A 249 -17.91 -1.56 12.58
CA THR A 249 -18.69 -2.80 12.70
C THR A 249 -20.10 -2.66 12.16
N THR A 250 -20.58 -1.42 12.03
CA THR A 250 -21.93 -1.09 11.55
C THR A 250 -21.91 0.26 10.83
N SER A 251 -22.87 0.48 9.90
CA SER A 251 -23.05 1.77 9.22
C SER A 251 -21.77 2.39 8.64
N LEU A 252 -20.91 1.57 8.06
CA LEU A 252 -19.57 1.92 7.56
C LEU A 252 -19.56 3.27 6.81
N LYS A 253 -20.47 3.46 5.86
CA LYS A 253 -20.55 4.70 5.06
C LYS A 253 -20.85 5.92 5.91
N ASN A 254 -21.89 5.87 6.73
CA ASN A 254 -22.33 7.03 7.52
C ASN A 254 -21.27 7.42 8.56
N ASN A 255 -20.69 6.43 9.24
CA ASN A 255 -19.65 6.67 10.24
C ASN A 255 -18.38 7.24 9.58
N SER A 256 -18.01 6.74 8.40
CA SER A 256 -16.85 7.23 7.66
C SER A 256 -17.02 8.65 7.16
N LEU A 257 -18.18 9.01 6.60
CA LEU A 257 -18.49 10.38 6.16
C LEU A 257 -18.52 11.36 7.34
N LYS A 258 -19.11 10.96 8.47
CA LYS A 258 -19.08 11.73 9.70
C LYS A 258 -17.65 11.97 10.17
N LYS A 259 -16.82 10.91 10.22
CA LYS A 259 -15.41 10.98 10.60
C LYS A 259 -14.60 11.87 9.65
N LEU A 260 -14.84 11.78 8.33
CA LEU A 260 -14.20 12.60 7.31
C LEU A 260 -14.42 14.10 7.60
N SER A 261 -15.65 14.49 7.90
CA SER A 261 -16.04 15.87 8.21
C SER A 261 -15.49 16.31 9.56
N GLU A 262 -15.73 15.56 10.64
CA GLU A 262 -15.35 15.92 12.01
C GLU A 262 -13.83 16.00 12.23
N LYS A 263 -13.07 15.16 11.51
CA LYS A 263 -11.60 15.14 11.57
C LYS A 263 -10.94 16.02 10.49
N ASN A 264 -11.72 16.67 9.62
CA ASN A 264 -11.21 17.50 8.51
C ASN A 264 -10.14 16.78 7.64
N CYS A 265 -10.35 15.50 7.37
CA CYS A 265 -9.48 14.70 6.50
C CYS A 265 -9.77 14.95 5.04
N ASP A 266 -8.82 14.62 4.16
CA ASP A 266 -9.06 14.59 2.73
C ASP A 266 -9.67 13.25 2.31
N TRP A 267 -9.21 12.15 2.94
CA TRP A 267 -9.73 10.80 2.73
C TRP A 267 -9.98 10.08 4.06
N ILE A 268 -11.00 9.23 4.08
CA ILE A 268 -11.16 8.16 5.08
C ILE A 268 -11.17 6.82 4.34
N ILE A 269 -10.26 5.94 4.73
CA ILE A 269 -10.20 4.56 4.26
C ILE A 269 -10.82 3.68 5.34
N ALA A 270 -11.97 3.12 5.04
CA ALA A 270 -12.77 2.37 6.00
C ALA A 270 -12.83 0.88 5.65
N ASN A 271 -12.75 0.04 6.65
CA ASN A 271 -12.97 -1.39 6.54
C ASN A 271 -14.00 -1.87 7.57
N ASP A 272 -14.77 -2.87 7.16
CA ASP A 272 -15.69 -3.59 8.03
C ASP A 272 -14.91 -4.66 8.81
N VAL A 273 -14.79 -4.47 10.12
CA VAL A 273 -14.06 -5.40 11.01
C VAL A 273 -14.98 -6.39 11.72
N SER A 274 -16.28 -6.41 11.41
CA SER A 274 -17.21 -7.42 11.91
C SER A 274 -17.02 -8.78 11.22
N ARG A 275 -16.27 -8.82 10.11
CA ARG A 275 -16.01 -10.02 9.32
C ARG A 275 -14.70 -10.68 9.75
N ASP A 276 -14.74 -12.00 9.95
CA ASP A 276 -13.58 -12.81 10.41
C ASP A 276 -12.48 -12.95 9.34
N ASP A 277 -12.83 -12.85 8.04
CA ASP A 277 -11.91 -13.06 6.91
C ASP A 277 -11.07 -11.83 6.55
N ILE A 278 -11.43 -10.66 7.10
CA ILE A 278 -10.73 -9.38 6.95
C ILE A 278 -10.63 -8.70 8.32
N GLY A 279 -9.72 -7.75 8.46
CA GLY A 279 -9.61 -6.99 9.72
C GLY A 279 -8.19 -6.96 10.30
N PHE A 280 -8.09 -6.81 11.62
CA PHE A 280 -6.85 -6.41 12.27
C PHE A 280 -5.70 -7.43 12.13
N GLU A 281 -5.95 -8.71 12.33
CA GLU A 281 -4.92 -9.77 12.33
C GLU A 281 -4.77 -10.45 10.95
N SER A 282 -5.80 -10.38 10.09
CA SER A 282 -5.77 -10.96 8.76
C SER A 282 -4.66 -10.37 7.88
N ASP A 283 -4.12 -11.16 6.96
CA ASP A 283 -3.23 -10.70 5.90
C ASP A 283 -3.98 -10.00 4.75
N PHE A 284 -5.30 -10.17 4.73
CA PHE A 284 -6.20 -9.59 3.74
C PHE A 284 -6.99 -8.43 4.32
N ASN A 285 -7.41 -7.52 3.44
CA ASN A 285 -8.34 -6.45 3.79
C ASN A 285 -9.22 -6.12 2.58
N GLN A 286 -10.37 -5.53 2.87
CA GLN A 286 -11.30 -4.94 1.91
C GLN A 286 -11.68 -3.57 2.43
N VAL A 287 -11.59 -2.53 1.61
CA VAL A 287 -11.82 -1.16 2.07
C VAL A 287 -12.70 -0.38 1.11
N SER A 288 -13.38 0.61 1.66
CA SER A 288 -14.00 1.71 0.92
C SER A 288 -13.24 3.00 1.21
N ILE A 289 -12.95 3.78 0.17
CA ILE A 289 -12.29 5.09 0.29
C ILE A 289 -13.36 6.17 0.11
N PHE A 290 -13.49 7.04 1.10
CA PHE A 290 -14.38 8.20 1.07
C PHE A 290 -13.54 9.46 0.93
N TYR A 291 -13.81 10.25 -0.09
CA TYR A 291 -13.06 11.46 -0.43
C TYR A 291 -13.81 12.72 0.02
N LYS A 292 -13.08 13.80 0.27
CA LYS A 292 -13.65 15.08 0.71
C LYS A 292 -14.65 15.71 -0.29
N ASN A 293 -14.57 15.34 -1.56
CA ASN A 293 -15.50 15.74 -2.61
C ASN A 293 -16.80 14.90 -2.64
N ASN A 294 -17.04 14.08 -1.62
CA ASN A 294 -18.15 13.14 -1.48
C ASN A 294 -18.16 11.98 -2.49
N SER A 295 -17.07 11.75 -3.22
CA SER A 295 -16.93 10.51 -4.01
C SER A 295 -16.55 9.33 -3.12
N GLU A 296 -16.88 8.14 -3.59
CA GLU A 296 -16.63 6.87 -2.91
C GLU A 296 -16.03 5.87 -3.90
N GLU A 297 -15.09 5.09 -3.44
CA GLU A 297 -14.49 4.01 -4.22
C GLU A 297 -14.37 2.75 -3.35
N ASN A 298 -14.78 1.60 -3.91
CA ASN A 298 -14.69 0.32 -3.22
C ASN A 298 -13.56 -0.53 -3.81
N LEU A 299 -12.62 -0.93 -2.98
CA LEU A 299 -11.54 -1.84 -3.36
C LEU A 299 -11.90 -3.26 -2.94
N PRO A 300 -11.72 -4.26 -3.83
CA PRO A 300 -12.03 -5.64 -3.52
C PRO A 300 -11.12 -6.18 -2.41
N ARG A 301 -11.49 -7.35 -1.86
CA ARG A 301 -10.65 -8.07 -0.91
C ARG A 301 -9.31 -8.42 -1.55
N MET A 302 -8.23 -7.98 -0.94
CA MET A 302 -6.87 -8.23 -1.41
C MET A 302 -5.87 -8.30 -0.23
N ARG A 303 -4.65 -8.75 -0.50
CA ARG A 303 -3.58 -8.73 0.49
C ARG A 303 -3.28 -7.29 0.93
N LYS A 304 -2.91 -7.08 2.19
CA LYS A 304 -2.56 -5.75 2.73
C LYS A 304 -1.39 -5.08 2.00
N SER A 305 -0.46 -5.87 1.45
CA SER A 305 0.62 -5.37 0.58
C SER A 305 0.08 -4.82 -0.75
N SER A 306 -0.82 -5.56 -1.41
CA SER A 306 -1.46 -5.11 -2.65
C SER A 306 -2.35 -3.88 -2.40
N LEU A 307 -3.10 -3.87 -1.29
CA LEU A 307 -3.89 -2.72 -0.88
C LEU A 307 -3.03 -1.48 -0.63
N ALA A 308 -1.83 -1.65 -0.03
CA ALA A 308 -0.89 -0.54 0.14
C ALA A 308 -0.45 0.04 -1.21
N ASN A 309 -0.20 -0.80 -2.22
CA ASN A 309 0.11 -0.35 -3.58
C ASN A 309 -1.04 0.45 -4.20
N GLU A 310 -2.28 -0.04 -4.07
CA GLU A 310 -3.48 0.63 -4.57
C GLU A 310 -3.70 2.00 -3.92
N ILE A 311 -3.54 2.09 -2.60
CA ILE A 311 -3.66 3.36 -1.86
C ILE A 311 -2.55 4.34 -2.30
N VAL A 312 -1.30 3.88 -2.36
CA VAL A 312 -0.16 4.74 -2.72
C VAL A 312 -0.26 5.22 -4.17
N ASN A 313 -0.76 4.41 -5.10
CA ASN A 313 -1.00 4.83 -6.49
C ASN A 313 -2.03 5.98 -6.57
N ARG A 314 -3.08 5.97 -5.72
CA ARG A 314 -4.07 7.06 -5.66
C ARG A 314 -3.48 8.33 -5.05
N ILE A 315 -2.58 8.18 -4.07
CA ILE A 315 -1.85 9.31 -3.47
C ILE A 315 -1.00 10.02 -4.53
N ILE A 316 -0.37 9.29 -5.47
CA ILE A 316 0.40 9.87 -6.58
C ILE A 316 -0.48 10.82 -7.39
N SER A 317 -1.67 10.37 -7.78
CA SER A 317 -2.60 11.16 -8.59
C SER A 317 -3.14 12.41 -7.86
N GLN A 318 -3.06 12.45 -6.54
CA GLN A 318 -3.56 13.57 -5.73
C GLN A 318 -2.47 14.59 -5.39
N LEU A 319 -1.19 14.20 -5.36
CA LEU A 319 -0.09 15.07 -5.00
C LEU A 319 0.59 15.72 -6.23
N ASN A 320 0.37 15.16 -7.43
CA ASN A 320 0.77 15.73 -8.71
C ASN A 320 -0.28 16.70 -9.23
#